data_fd89bce1db0961634c8aa505e024c25c
#
_entry.id   fd89bce1db0961634c8aa505e024c25c
#
_cell.length_a   1.000
_cell.length_b   1.000
_cell.length_c   1.000
_cell.angle_alpha   90.00
_cell.angle_beta   90.00
_cell.angle_gamma   90.00
#
_symmetry.space_group_name_H-M   'P 1'
#
loop_
_entity.id
_entity.type
_entity.pdbx_description
1 polymer ?
#
loop_
_entity_poly.entity_id
_entity_poly.type
_entity_poly.pdbx_seq_one_letter_code
_entity_poly.pdbx_strand_id
1 'polypeptide(L)'
;MRTIALLGCAWALLAAAPALAQDGSGALDPLPPPGFGSLTQSDLALRLRSDELEVRLVPLDQRVTRLLARDAYESLESLVYSRRSSIDSLARLSGISAPGLALVTFFGGREGARFDPSTLNLGIRNQILRPRGIVPFSPRFTSQQLNVREQVSAIYLFEELLPVTDAFTFSYQGRISEDWQNKQRLLDRERGRVAARSRATRPDSGAAAER
;
A
#
# COMPACT_ATOMS: atom_id res chain seq x y z
N MET A 1 77.62 -22.02 36.31
CA MET A 1 76.60 -22.82 36.96
C MET A 1 75.26 -22.16 36.58
N ARG A 2 74.45 -22.89 35.86
CA ARG A 2 73.24 -22.39 35.12
C ARG A 2 71.95 -22.65 35.93
N THR A 3 71.25 -21.67 36.20
CA THR A 3 69.90 -21.80 36.78
C THR A 3 68.82 -21.39 35.72
N ILE A 4 67.97 -22.35 35.34
CA ILE A 4 66.92 -22.23 34.38
C ILE A 4 65.65 -21.85 35.14
N ALA A 5 65.10 -20.71 34.81
CA ALA A 5 63.75 -20.27 35.31
C ALA A 5 62.67 -20.68 34.30
N LEU A 6 61.71 -21.50 34.74
CA LEU A 6 60.55 -21.92 34.00
C LEU A 6 59.48 -20.86 34.13
N LEU A 7 59.08 -20.18 33.02
CA LEU A 7 57.92 -19.31 32.91
C LEU A 7 56.71 -20.16 32.50
N GLY A 8 55.74 -20.25 33.39
CA GLY A 8 54.43 -20.85 33.08
C GLY A 8 53.56 -19.89 32.32
N CYS A 9 53.15 -20.24 31.08
CA CYS A 9 52.13 -19.55 30.29
C CYS A 9 50.73 -19.98 30.75
N ALA A 10 50.00 -19.08 31.39
CA ALA A 10 48.58 -19.24 31.63
C ALA A 10 47.80 -18.86 30.36
N TRP A 11 47.14 -19.82 29.74
CA TRP A 11 46.24 -19.60 28.64
C TRP A 11 44.86 -19.21 29.19
N ALA A 12 44.47 -17.93 29.03
CA ALA A 12 43.12 -17.47 29.25
C ALA A 12 42.28 -17.84 28.02
N LEU A 13 41.37 -18.80 28.21
CA LEU A 13 40.32 -19.12 27.25
C LEU A 13 39.28 -17.99 27.26
N LEU A 14 39.31 -17.07 26.28
CA LEU A 14 38.24 -16.17 25.98
C LEU A 14 37.10 -16.99 25.32
N ALA A 15 36.02 -17.24 26.07
CA ALA A 15 34.78 -17.74 25.51
C ALA A 15 34.15 -16.63 24.68
N ALA A 16 34.26 -16.72 23.35
CA ALA A 16 33.49 -15.89 22.42
C ALA A 16 32.04 -16.35 22.46
N ALA A 17 31.17 -15.53 23.07
CA ALA A 17 29.72 -15.70 22.94
C ALA A 17 29.34 -15.48 21.48
N PRO A 18 28.54 -16.38 20.86
CA PRO A 18 28.03 -16.12 19.52
C PRO A 18 27.08 -14.92 19.62
N ALA A 19 27.45 -13.81 19.00
CA ALA A 19 26.53 -12.73 18.70
C ALA A 19 25.44 -13.32 17.80
N LEU A 20 24.25 -13.49 18.32
CA LEU A 20 23.06 -13.74 17.52
C LEU A 20 22.92 -12.55 16.58
N ALA A 21 23.37 -12.72 15.35
CA ALA A 21 23.01 -11.82 14.26
C ALA A 21 21.48 -11.81 14.21
N GLN A 22 20.90 -10.72 14.67
CA GLN A 22 19.52 -10.39 14.33
C GLN A 22 19.54 -10.13 12.84
N ASP A 23 19.21 -11.18 12.06
CA ASP A 23 18.85 -11.03 10.68
C ASP A 23 17.71 -10.02 10.62
N GLY A 24 18.04 -8.79 10.22
CA GLY A 24 17.11 -7.75 9.86
C GLY A 24 16.41 -8.09 8.55
N SER A 25 15.84 -9.29 8.44
CA SER A 25 14.78 -9.54 7.49
C SER A 25 13.61 -8.70 7.98
N GLY A 26 13.36 -7.58 7.29
CA GLY A 26 12.16 -6.76 7.48
C GLY A 26 10.93 -7.65 7.29
N ALA A 27 10.56 -8.35 8.35
CA ALA A 27 9.29 -9.06 8.40
C ALA A 27 8.23 -8.01 8.11
N LEU A 28 7.63 -8.10 6.93
CA LEU A 28 6.48 -7.27 6.59
C LEU A 28 5.49 -7.43 7.74
N ASP A 29 5.11 -6.33 8.36
CA ASP A 29 4.11 -6.34 9.43
C ASP A 29 2.94 -7.24 9.01
N PRO A 30 2.48 -8.14 9.90
CA PRO A 30 1.41 -9.06 9.55
C PRO A 30 0.20 -8.28 9.06
N LEU A 31 -0.32 -8.68 7.91
CA LEU A 31 -1.47 -8.00 7.30
C LEU A 31 -2.67 -8.00 8.29
N PRO A 32 -3.36 -6.86 8.43
CA PRO A 32 -4.58 -6.81 9.25
C PRO A 32 -5.57 -7.89 8.79
N PRO A 33 -6.27 -8.58 9.69
CA PRO A 33 -7.32 -9.52 9.29
C PRO A 33 -8.44 -8.76 8.57
N PRO A 34 -8.93 -9.27 7.41
CA PRO A 34 -9.97 -8.61 6.65
C PRO A 34 -11.33 -8.65 7.37
N GLY A 35 -12.19 -7.66 7.11
CA GLY A 35 -13.55 -7.63 7.64
C GLY A 35 -13.74 -7.07 9.05
N PHE A 36 -12.66 -6.65 9.71
CA PHE A 36 -12.68 -6.02 11.04
C PHE A 36 -12.48 -4.51 11.01
N GLY A 37 -12.22 -3.94 9.82
CA GLY A 37 -12.07 -2.51 9.64
C GLY A 37 -13.40 -1.76 9.70
N SER A 38 -13.31 -0.43 9.84
CA SER A 38 -14.48 0.47 9.85
C SER A 38 -14.31 1.68 8.95
N LEU A 39 -13.16 1.78 8.23
CA LEU A 39 -12.93 2.90 7.33
C LEU A 39 -13.75 2.77 6.05
N THR A 40 -14.01 3.91 5.42
CA THR A 40 -14.63 4.01 4.10
C THR A 40 -13.57 4.19 3.01
N GLN A 41 -13.92 3.99 1.74
CA GLN A 41 -13.01 4.27 0.63
C GLN A 41 -12.57 5.75 0.60
N SER A 42 -13.42 6.68 1.05
CA SER A 42 -13.05 8.09 1.14
C SER A 42 -11.98 8.39 2.17
N ASP A 43 -11.85 7.56 3.19
CA ASP A 43 -10.78 7.69 4.18
C ASP A 43 -9.41 7.35 3.59
N LEU A 44 -9.35 6.46 2.59
CA LEU A 44 -8.14 6.13 1.85
C LEU A 44 -7.89 7.06 0.66
N ALA A 45 -8.91 7.74 0.16
CA ALA A 45 -8.83 8.49 -1.09
C ALA A 45 -7.98 9.76 -0.94
N LEU A 46 -7.00 9.94 -1.81
CA LEU A 46 -6.33 11.20 -2.10
C LEU A 46 -7.13 11.94 -3.17
N ARG A 47 -7.21 13.25 -3.07
CA ARG A 47 -8.02 14.07 -3.99
C ARG A 47 -7.23 15.27 -4.47
N LEU A 48 -7.32 15.52 -5.78
CA LEU A 48 -6.87 16.75 -6.40
C LEU A 48 -8.04 17.36 -7.15
N ARG A 49 -8.31 18.63 -6.91
CA ARG A 49 -9.41 19.36 -7.54
C ARG A 49 -8.87 20.54 -8.34
N SER A 50 -9.45 20.72 -9.52
CA SER A 50 -9.36 21.92 -10.33
C SER A 50 -10.78 22.39 -10.66
N ASP A 51 -10.91 23.49 -11.34
CA ASP A 51 -12.22 24.00 -11.80
C ASP A 51 -12.86 23.08 -12.84
N GLU A 52 -12.07 22.28 -13.54
CA GLU A 52 -12.50 21.40 -14.63
C GLU A 52 -12.66 19.96 -14.20
N LEU A 53 -11.87 19.50 -13.23
CA LEU A 53 -11.69 18.08 -12.96
C LEU A 53 -11.38 17.82 -11.48
N GLU A 54 -11.99 16.78 -10.91
CA GLU A 54 -11.50 16.15 -9.67
C GLU A 54 -10.85 14.82 -10.02
N VAL A 55 -9.65 14.58 -9.51
CA VAL A 55 -8.97 13.28 -9.61
C VAL A 55 -8.89 12.68 -8.22
N ARG A 56 -9.32 11.43 -8.11
CA ARG A 56 -9.30 10.67 -6.86
C ARG A 56 -8.43 9.44 -7.04
N LEU A 57 -7.51 9.21 -6.10
CA LEU A 57 -6.66 8.04 -6.06
C LEU A 57 -6.92 7.27 -4.76
N VAL A 58 -7.16 5.96 -4.86
CA VAL A 58 -7.30 5.03 -3.73
C VAL A 58 -6.23 3.95 -3.87
N PRO A 59 -5.27 3.84 -2.95
CA PRO A 59 -4.31 2.74 -2.96
C PRO A 59 -5.02 1.40 -2.79
N LEU A 60 -4.67 0.41 -3.63
CA LEU A 60 -5.23 -0.95 -3.59
C LEU A 60 -4.25 -1.93 -2.92
N ASP A 61 -3.63 -1.49 -1.85
CA ASP A 61 -2.69 -2.30 -1.07
C ASP A 61 -3.41 -2.92 0.14
N GLN A 62 -3.23 -4.22 0.35
CA GLN A 62 -3.90 -4.94 1.44
C GLN A 62 -3.55 -4.43 2.84
N ARG A 63 -2.38 -3.80 3.02
CA ARG A 63 -1.99 -3.16 4.29
C ARG A 63 -2.93 -2.03 4.72
N VAL A 64 -3.67 -1.45 3.78
CA VAL A 64 -4.64 -0.38 4.04
C VAL A 64 -6.08 -0.75 3.65
N THR A 65 -6.30 -1.52 2.57
CA THR A 65 -7.66 -1.90 2.16
C THR A 65 -8.34 -2.80 3.19
N ARG A 66 -7.59 -3.64 3.93
CA ARG A 66 -8.12 -4.47 5.02
C ARG A 66 -8.59 -3.69 6.26
N LEU A 67 -8.30 -2.38 6.32
CA LEU A 67 -8.81 -1.48 7.36
C LEU A 67 -10.20 -0.92 7.01
N LEU A 68 -10.67 -1.16 5.79
CA LEU A 68 -12.01 -0.76 5.37
C LEU A 68 -13.10 -1.59 6.05
N ALA A 69 -14.29 -1.02 6.14
CA ALA A 69 -15.49 -1.77 6.45
C ALA A 69 -15.65 -2.92 5.45
N ARG A 70 -16.26 -4.02 5.90
CA ARG A 70 -16.29 -5.28 5.17
C ARG A 70 -16.84 -5.14 3.74
N ASP A 71 -17.95 -4.45 3.57
CA ASP A 71 -18.59 -4.19 2.29
C ASP A 71 -17.69 -3.37 1.33
N ALA A 72 -17.02 -2.35 1.86
CA ALA A 72 -16.09 -1.52 1.09
C ALA A 72 -14.84 -2.31 0.68
N TYR A 73 -14.31 -3.17 1.55
CA TYR A 73 -13.21 -4.06 1.25
C TYR A 73 -13.58 -5.07 0.15
N GLU A 74 -14.70 -5.81 0.34
CA GLU A 74 -15.19 -6.81 -0.62
C GLU A 74 -15.48 -6.18 -2.00
N SER A 75 -16.01 -4.96 -2.03
CA SER A 75 -16.24 -4.21 -3.26
C SER A 75 -14.94 -3.92 -4.02
N LEU A 76 -13.88 -3.43 -3.34
CA LEU A 76 -12.58 -3.19 -3.98
C LEU A 76 -11.90 -4.47 -4.43
N GLU A 77 -11.94 -5.54 -3.63
CA GLU A 77 -11.39 -6.85 -4.01
C GLU A 77 -12.09 -7.40 -5.26
N SER A 78 -13.41 -7.34 -5.31
CA SER A 78 -14.19 -7.77 -6.48
C SER A 78 -13.84 -6.97 -7.72
N LEU A 79 -13.61 -5.66 -7.56
CA LEU A 79 -13.23 -4.77 -8.64
C LEU A 79 -11.84 -5.13 -9.19
N VAL A 80 -10.85 -5.36 -8.32
CA VAL A 80 -9.51 -5.83 -8.72
C VAL A 80 -9.59 -7.20 -9.39
N TYR A 81 -10.34 -8.14 -8.79
CA TYR A 81 -10.53 -9.48 -9.32
C TYR A 81 -11.11 -9.47 -10.73
N SER A 82 -12.10 -8.63 -11.00
CA SER A 82 -12.72 -8.48 -12.34
C SER A 82 -11.73 -8.06 -13.43
N ARG A 83 -10.59 -7.49 -13.08
CA ARG A 83 -9.54 -7.02 -13.99
C ARG A 83 -8.22 -7.80 -13.85
N ARG A 84 -8.22 -8.88 -13.06
CA ARG A 84 -7.02 -9.63 -12.72
C ARG A 84 -6.22 -10.07 -13.96
N SER A 85 -6.88 -10.65 -14.95
CA SER A 85 -6.20 -11.12 -16.18
C SER A 85 -5.52 -9.97 -16.95
N SER A 86 -6.15 -8.81 -17.02
CA SER A 86 -5.58 -7.62 -17.67
C SER A 86 -4.40 -7.06 -16.88
N ILE A 87 -4.51 -7.02 -15.54
CA ILE A 87 -3.44 -6.59 -14.64
C ILE A 87 -2.24 -7.50 -14.79
N ASP A 88 -2.43 -8.83 -14.70
CA ASP A 88 -1.35 -9.83 -14.78
C ASP A 88 -0.67 -9.82 -16.16
N SER A 89 -1.45 -9.62 -17.23
CA SER A 89 -0.89 -9.50 -18.59
C SER A 89 -0.03 -8.26 -18.74
N LEU A 90 -0.51 -7.12 -18.26
CA LEU A 90 0.21 -5.86 -18.33
C LEU A 90 1.46 -5.85 -17.44
N ALA A 91 1.39 -6.44 -16.23
CA ALA A 91 2.53 -6.61 -15.35
C ALA A 91 3.63 -7.45 -16.00
N ARG A 92 3.27 -8.59 -16.62
CA ARG A 92 4.22 -9.44 -17.36
C ARG A 92 4.86 -8.71 -18.54
N LEU A 93 4.08 -7.99 -19.33
CA LEU A 93 4.59 -7.19 -20.47
C LEU A 93 5.56 -6.10 -20.00
N SER A 94 5.34 -5.56 -18.82
CA SER A 94 6.19 -4.52 -18.23
C SER A 94 7.34 -5.07 -17.39
N GLY A 95 7.49 -6.41 -17.27
CA GLY A 95 8.55 -7.04 -16.46
C GLY A 95 8.38 -6.85 -14.96
N ILE A 96 7.16 -6.59 -14.47
CA ILE A 96 6.87 -6.31 -13.06
C ILE A 96 6.37 -7.58 -12.39
N SER A 97 7.06 -8.04 -11.33
CA SER A 97 6.67 -9.23 -10.58
C SER A 97 5.60 -8.96 -9.52
N ALA A 98 5.64 -7.80 -8.87
CA ALA A 98 4.72 -7.42 -7.80
C ALA A 98 4.30 -5.95 -7.96
N PRO A 99 3.31 -5.65 -8.85
CA PRO A 99 2.90 -4.28 -9.10
C PRO A 99 2.20 -3.66 -7.90
N GLY A 100 2.53 -2.41 -7.59
CA GLY A 100 1.68 -1.55 -6.79
C GLY A 100 0.44 -1.16 -7.58
N LEU A 101 -0.74 -1.22 -6.95
CA LEU A 101 -2.01 -0.92 -7.61
C LEU A 101 -2.70 0.29 -6.96
N ALA A 102 -3.27 1.15 -7.78
CA ALA A 102 -4.17 2.22 -7.32
C ALA A 102 -5.41 2.30 -8.21
N LEU A 103 -6.57 2.49 -7.59
CA LEU A 103 -7.78 2.89 -8.31
C LEU A 103 -7.76 4.40 -8.49
N VAL A 104 -7.81 4.84 -9.73
CA VAL A 104 -7.88 6.26 -10.07
C VAL A 104 -9.22 6.54 -10.75
N THR A 105 -9.90 7.58 -10.29
CA THR A 105 -11.17 8.03 -10.84
C THR A 105 -11.07 9.51 -11.18
N PHE A 106 -11.44 9.84 -12.41
CA PHE A 106 -11.56 11.20 -12.92
C PHE A 106 -13.05 11.59 -12.93
N PHE A 107 -13.37 12.76 -12.39
CA PHE A 107 -14.72 13.33 -12.35
C PHE A 107 -14.73 14.63 -13.12
N GLY A 108 -15.65 14.77 -14.07
CA GLY A 108 -15.85 16.00 -14.83
C GLY A 108 -16.54 17.07 -13.99
N GLY A 109 -15.89 18.21 -13.81
CA GLY A 109 -16.41 19.39 -13.12
C GLY A 109 -17.11 20.36 -14.06
N ARG A 110 -16.78 20.34 -15.36
CA ARG A 110 -17.43 21.12 -16.41
C ARG A 110 -17.63 20.30 -17.67
N GLU A 111 -18.40 20.83 -18.61
CA GLU A 111 -18.61 20.19 -19.89
C GLU A 111 -17.34 20.16 -20.72
N GLY A 112 -17.05 18.99 -21.33
CA GLY A 112 -15.86 18.80 -22.16
C GLY A 112 -14.53 18.82 -21.40
N ALA A 113 -14.53 18.61 -20.07
CA ALA A 113 -13.31 18.54 -19.28
C ALA A 113 -12.37 17.45 -19.80
N ARG A 114 -11.12 17.79 -20.08
CA ARG A 114 -10.12 16.86 -20.58
C ARG A 114 -9.21 16.37 -19.48
N PHE A 115 -8.85 15.11 -19.51
CA PHE A 115 -7.86 14.53 -18.62
C PHE A 115 -6.78 13.78 -19.40
N ASP A 116 -5.55 13.83 -18.89
CA ASP A 116 -4.44 13.04 -19.42
C ASP A 116 -4.04 11.99 -18.36
N PRO A 117 -4.37 10.71 -18.59
CA PRO A 117 -4.07 9.66 -17.61
C PRO A 117 -2.57 9.43 -17.39
N SER A 118 -1.71 9.88 -18.30
CA SER A 118 -0.25 9.68 -18.21
C SER A 118 0.46 10.67 -17.27
N THR A 119 -0.18 11.78 -16.92
CA THR A 119 0.43 12.85 -16.10
C THR A 119 0.32 12.61 -14.59
N LEU A 120 -0.30 11.49 -14.19
CA LEU A 120 -0.40 11.08 -12.80
C LEU A 120 0.93 10.50 -12.32
N ASN A 121 1.40 10.95 -11.15
CA ASN A 121 2.62 10.45 -10.53
C ASN A 121 2.47 10.36 -9.01
N LEU A 122 3.29 9.51 -8.38
CA LEU A 122 3.46 9.47 -6.93
C LEU A 122 4.89 9.91 -6.59
N GLY A 123 5.02 10.81 -5.63
CA GLY A 123 6.32 11.26 -5.11
C GLY A 123 6.63 10.56 -3.79
N ILE A 124 7.79 9.90 -3.70
CA ILE A 124 8.25 9.21 -2.51
C ILE A 124 9.65 9.71 -2.20
N ARG A 125 9.80 10.43 -1.08
CA ARG A 125 11.08 11.04 -0.73
C ARG A 125 11.61 11.89 -1.91
N ASN A 126 12.68 11.44 -2.60
CA ASN A 126 13.25 12.12 -3.77
C ASN A 126 13.01 11.36 -5.09
N GLN A 127 12.08 10.41 -5.12
CA GLN A 127 11.78 9.61 -6.30
C GLN A 127 10.36 9.87 -6.79
N ILE A 128 10.18 9.80 -8.11
CA ILE A 128 8.87 9.90 -8.75
C ILE A 128 8.53 8.53 -9.33
N LEU A 129 7.48 7.91 -8.79
CA LEU A 129 6.89 6.70 -9.35
C LEU A 129 5.87 7.09 -10.41
N ARG A 130 6.13 6.65 -11.63
CA ARG A 130 5.20 6.78 -12.76
C ARG A 130 4.45 5.49 -12.97
N PRO A 131 3.18 5.56 -13.40
CA PRO A 131 2.46 4.34 -13.78
C PRO A 131 3.16 3.66 -14.96
N ARG A 132 3.31 2.35 -14.85
CA ARG A 132 3.83 1.48 -15.92
C ARG A 132 2.73 0.91 -16.78
N GLY A 133 1.49 0.99 -16.30
CA GLY A 133 0.35 0.51 -17.01
C GLY A 133 -0.96 1.03 -16.45
N ILE A 134 -1.99 1.03 -17.29
CA ILE A 134 -3.32 1.51 -16.95
C ILE A 134 -4.34 0.50 -17.50
N VAL A 135 -5.24 0.02 -16.63
CA VAL A 135 -6.32 -0.91 -16.98
C VAL A 135 -7.66 -0.17 -16.81
N PRO A 136 -8.26 0.34 -17.89
CA PRO A 136 -9.54 1.04 -17.83
C PRO A 136 -10.71 0.11 -17.49
N PHE A 137 -11.73 0.66 -16.81
CA PHE A 137 -12.99 -0.05 -16.56
C PHE A 137 -13.99 0.10 -17.71
N SER A 138 -13.88 1.15 -18.49
CA SER A 138 -14.79 1.40 -19.61
C SER A 138 -14.04 1.94 -20.83
N PRO A 139 -14.55 1.71 -22.06
CA PRO A 139 -14.00 2.30 -23.28
C PRO A 139 -14.00 3.84 -23.28
N ARG A 140 -14.89 4.45 -22.50
CA ARG A 140 -14.94 5.93 -22.36
C ARG A 140 -13.67 6.54 -21.81
N PHE A 141 -12.87 5.77 -21.09
CA PHE A 141 -11.58 6.22 -20.58
C PHE A 141 -10.63 6.66 -21.71
N THR A 142 -10.74 6.05 -22.89
CA THR A 142 -9.90 6.38 -24.05
C THR A 142 -10.27 7.70 -24.73
N SER A 143 -11.49 8.23 -24.51
CA SER A 143 -11.89 9.53 -25.05
C SER A 143 -11.15 10.69 -24.36
N GLN A 144 -10.65 10.47 -23.14
CA GLN A 144 -9.96 11.48 -22.33
C GLN A 144 -10.78 12.77 -22.15
N GLN A 145 -12.10 12.67 -22.23
CA GLN A 145 -13.02 13.79 -22.12
C GLN A 145 -14.24 13.39 -21.28
N LEU A 146 -14.66 14.27 -20.38
CA LEU A 146 -15.79 14.08 -19.47
C LEU A 146 -16.71 15.29 -19.51
N ASN A 147 -18.00 15.04 -19.38
CA ASN A 147 -18.99 16.08 -19.13
C ASN A 147 -19.21 16.25 -17.62
N VAL A 148 -20.02 17.24 -17.27
CA VAL A 148 -20.39 17.50 -15.86
C VAL A 148 -21.00 16.24 -15.23
N ARG A 149 -20.52 15.88 -14.03
CA ARG A 149 -20.94 14.70 -13.26
C ARG A 149 -20.60 13.36 -13.90
N GLU A 150 -19.92 13.32 -15.03
CA GLU A 150 -19.39 12.07 -15.56
C GLU A 150 -18.13 11.66 -14.82
N GLN A 151 -17.94 10.36 -14.75
CA GLN A 151 -16.72 9.80 -14.16
C GLN A 151 -16.22 8.60 -14.97
N VAL A 152 -14.91 8.42 -14.96
CA VAL A 152 -14.26 7.23 -15.49
C VAL A 152 -13.19 6.77 -14.51
N SER A 153 -12.99 5.46 -14.45
CA SER A 153 -12.01 4.88 -13.54
C SER A 153 -11.10 3.91 -14.26
N ALA A 154 -9.89 3.75 -13.74
CA ALA A 154 -8.92 2.76 -14.17
C ALA A 154 -8.07 2.28 -12.99
N ILE A 155 -7.51 1.07 -13.10
CA ILE A 155 -6.46 0.60 -12.22
C ILE A 155 -5.12 1.01 -12.81
N TYR A 156 -4.32 1.68 -12.02
CA TYR A 156 -2.96 2.09 -12.34
C TYR A 156 -1.97 1.10 -11.72
N LEU A 157 -1.01 0.66 -12.53
CA LEU A 157 0.06 -0.24 -12.11
C LEU A 157 1.36 0.54 -11.98
N PHE A 158 2.02 0.37 -10.85
CA PHE A 158 3.34 0.92 -10.57
C PHE A 158 4.37 -0.20 -10.49
N GLU A 159 5.64 0.13 -10.72
CA GLU A 159 6.74 -0.84 -10.77
C GLU A 159 6.95 -1.58 -9.45
N GLU A 160 6.68 -0.92 -8.33
CA GLU A 160 6.83 -1.45 -6.98
C GLU A 160 5.58 -1.21 -6.14
N LEU A 161 5.48 -1.91 -5.00
CA LEU A 161 4.38 -1.74 -4.05
C LEU A 161 4.28 -0.28 -3.60
N LEU A 162 3.05 0.20 -3.46
CA LEU A 162 2.82 1.55 -2.99
C LEU A 162 3.33 1.73 -1.55
N PRO A 163 3.98 2.85 -1.23
CA PRO A 163 4.55 3.12 0.11
C PRO A 163 3.46 3.55 1.10
N VAL A 164 2.43 2.73 1.28
CA VAL A 164 1.25 3.07 2.09
C VAL A 164 1.55 3.20 3.59
N THR A 165 2.71 2.73 4.04
CA THR A 165 3.20 2.91 5.42
C THR A 165 4.05 4.16 5.60
N ASP A 166 4.53 4.73 4.50
CA ASP A 166 5.35 5.95 4.48
C ASP A 166 4.55 7.15 3.94
N ALA A 167 5.07 8.34 4.16
CA ALA A 167 4.52 9.54 3.52
C ALA A 167 4.84 9.52 2.03
N PHE A 168 3.82 9.73 1.21
CA PHE A 168 3.98 9.95 -0.22
C PHE A 168 3.05 11.05 -0.70
N THR A 169 3.38 11.65 -1.84
CA THR A 169 2.58 12.68 -2.48
C THR A 169 1.91 12.12 -3.72
N PHE A 170 0.75 12.64 -4.03
CA PHE A 170 0.02 12.37 -5.26
C PHE A 170 0.03 13.61 -6.13
N SER A 171 0.49 13.51 -7.37
CA SER A 171 0.54 14.64 -8.30
C SER A 171 -0.19 14.34 -9.61
N TYR A 172 -0.83 15.36 -10.14
CA TYR A 172 -1.53 15.34 -11.40
C TYR A 172 -1.49 16.73 -12.04
N GLN A 173 -0.99 16.82 -13.29
CA GLN A 173 -0.86 18.08 -14.05
C GLN A 173 -0.24 19.24 -13.23
N GLY A 174 0.86 18.95 -12.52
CA GLY A 174 1.57 19.94 -11.72
C GLY A 174 0.94 20.29 -10.37
N ARG A 175 -0.25 19.80 -10.06
CA ARG A 175 -0.86 19.91 -8.72
C ARG A 175 -0.40 18.76 -7.86
N ILE A 176 -0.19 19.02 -6.56
CA ILE A 176 0.32 18.03 -5.60
C ILE A 176 -0.62 17.98 -4.40
N SER A 177 -0.92 16.77 -3.92
CA SER A 177 -1.58 16.50 -2.65
C SER A 177 -0.62 15.76 -1.73
N GLU A 178 -0.48 16.27 -0.50
CA GLU A 178 0.28 15.68 0.60
C GLU A 178 -0.62 15.04 1.65
N ASP A 179 -1.91 14.88 1.36
CA ASP A 179 -2.94 14.44 2.31
C ASP A 179 -2.67 13.05 2.89
N TRP A 180 -1.84 12.23 2.23
CA TRP A 180 -1.52 10.89 2.73
C TRP A 180 -0.87 10.90 4.11
N GLN A 181 -0.01 11.88 4.37
CA GLN A 181 0.63 12.04 5.67
C GLN A 181 -0.40 12.24 6.80
N ASN A 182 -1.47 13.00 6.53
CA ASN A 182 -2.56 13.23 7.48
C ASN A 182 -3.38 11.96 7.71
N LYS A 183 -3.52 11.13 6.68
CA LYS A 183 -4.27 9.86 6.75
C LYS A 183 -3.54 8.78 7.54
N GLN A 184 -2.21 8.79 7.59
CA GLN A 184 -1.42 7.79 8.32
C GLN A 184 -1.86 7.66 9.77
N ARG A 185 -2.10 8.77 10.48
CA ARG A 185 -2.59 8.76 11.87
C ARG A 185 -3.95 8.08 12.03
N LEU A 186 -4.82 8.20 11.03
CA LEU A 186 -6.11 7.53 11.01
C LEU A 186 -5.92 6.02 10.79
N LEU A 187 -5.07 5.66 9.83
CA LEU A 187 -4.75 4.27 9.49
C LEU A 187 -4.10 3.54 10.67
N ASP A 188 -3.17 4.15 11.38
CA ASP A 188 -2.49 3.56 12.54
C ASP A 188 -3.46 3.31 13.69
N ARG A 189 -4.35 4.27 13.97
CA ARG A 189 -5.42 4.08 14.97
C ARG A 189 -6.35 2.94 14.58
N GLU A 190 -6.72 2.84 13.31
CA GLU A 190 -7.60 1.77 12.86
C GLU A 190 -6.91 0.40 12.87
N ARG A 191 -5.61 0.31 12.53
CA ARG A 191 -4.82 -0.93 12.71
C ARG A 191 -4.91 -1.45 14.14
N GLY A 192 -4.72 -0.58 15.15
CA GLY A 192 -4.86 -0.95 16.55
C GLY A 192 -6.26 -1.46 16.89
N ARG A 193 -7.32 -0.82 16.37
CA ARG A 193 -8.71 -1.24 16.58
C ARG A 193 -9.02 -2.58 15.92
N VAL A 194 -8.57 -2.79 14.68
CA VAL A 194 -8.72 -4.06 13.95
C VAL A 194 -8.04 -5.19 14.72
N ALA A 195 -6.81 -4.98 15.19
CA ALA A 195 -6.09 -5.96 16.00
C ALA A 195 -6.80 -6.30 17.33
N ALA A 196 -7.44 -5.32 17.97
CA ALA A 196 -8.22 -5.54 19.19
C ALA A 196 -9.52 -6.33 18.90
N ARG A 197 -10.28 -5.93 17.86
CA ARG A 197 -11.53 -6.62 17.47
C ARG A 197 -11.28 -8.06 17.05
N SER A 198 -10.24 -8.33 16.28
CA SER A 198 -9.91 -9.68 15.83
C SER A 198 -9.51 -10.61 16.98
N ARG A 199 -8.84 -10.08 18.01
CA ARG A 199 -8.53 -10.84 19.24
C ARG A 199 -9.78 -11.15 20.05
N ALA A 200 -10.68 -10.20 20.20
CA ALA A 200 -11.94 -10.37 20.94
C ALA A 200 -12.88 -11.38 20.28
N THR A 201 -12.78 -11.58 18.97
CA THR A 201 -13.64 -12.54 18.22
C THR A 201 -13.03 -13.94 18.15
N ARG A 202 -11.75 -14.13 18.53
CA ARG A 202 -11.13 -15.45 18.58
C ARG A 202 -11.60 -16.16 19.88
N PRO A 203 -12.41 -17.25 19.79
CA PRO A 203 -12.78 -17.99 21.00
C PRO A 203 -11.50 -18.51 21.66
N ASP A 204 -11.45 -18.41 22.99
CA ASP A 204 -10.36 -18.93 23.82
C ASP A 204 -10.19 -20.44 23.55
N SER A 205 -9.23 -20.79 22.70
CA SER A 205 -8.89 -22.20 22.38
C SER A 205 -8.15 -22.86 23.57
N GLY A 206 -8.05 -22.20 24.71
CA GLY A 206 -7.35 -22.67 25.90
C GLY A 206 -8.19 -23.45 26.90
N ALA A 207 -9.52 -23.42 26.80
CA ALA A 207 -10.39 -24.05 27.84
C ALA A 207 -10.77 -25.52 27.57
N ALA A 208 -10.29 -26.13 26.49
CA ALA A 208 -10.67 -27.51 26.11
C ALA A 208 -9.60 -28.57 26.43
N ALA A 209 -8.50 -28.23 27.10
CA ALA A 209 -7.40 -29.17 27.38
C ALA A 209 -7.31 -29.62 28.86
N GLU A 210 -8.28 -29.27 29.72
CA GLU A 210 -8.35 -29.76 31.09
C GLU A 210 -9.75 -30.32 31.40
N ARG A 211 -10.06 -31.49 30.85
CA ARG A 211 -11.04 -32.43 31.47
C ARG A 211 -10.73 -33.87 31.08
#